data_4b8a96a7408665ba2383d9be4cf1be74
#
_entry.id   4b8a96a7408665ba2383d9be4cf1be74
#
_cell.length_a   1.000
_cell.length_b   1.000
_cell.length_c   1.000
_cell.angle_alpha   90.00
_cell.angle_beta   90.00
_cell.angle_gamma   90.00
#
_symmetry.space_group_name_H-M   'P 1'
#
loop_
_entity.id
_entity.type
_entity.pdbx_description
1 polymer ?
#
loop_
_entity_poly.entity_id
_entity_poly.type
_entity_poly.pdbx_seq_one_letter_code
_entity_poly.pdbx_strand_id
1 'polypeptide(L)'
;MANKNDYFSLRNEHTNDKIDELLADLPYFCADFFYGIANNTSALTRLNYAYDLRIFFTYLSEIKKIPVEEMSLSLLDELKAVDIERFLNYLSNYKLNGKKLSCNERGKARKLASIRAMYRYFFNHDMIKANVASKIDTPKLHEKEIIRLDGDEVEQILNLAESDAAFSGKKQAYHNKLRVRDHAILSLFLGTGIRISELVGLNVDDFDFDNNSFVVTRKGGNRTILYFNDEVKDALYEWL
;
A
#
# COMPACT_ATOMS: atom_id res chain seq x y z
N MET A 1 27.38 -6.24 12.78
CA MET A 1 25.96 -6.28 13.15
C MET A 1 25.21 -5.57 12.04
N ALA A 2 24.47 -6.28 11.18
CA ALA A 2 23.62 -5.67 10.17
C ALA A 2 22.53 -4.86 10.89
N ASN A 3 22.33 -3.64 10.45
CA ASN A 3 21.43 -2.70 11.12
C ASN A 3 19.99 -3.21 10.96
N LYS A 4 19.33 -3.56 12.06
CA LYS A 4 17.97 -4.15 12.13
C LYS A 4 16.86 -3.33 11.38
N ASN A 5 17.19 -2.12 10.91
CA ASN A 5 16.29 -1.19 10.24
C ASN A 5 16.58 -1.01 8.73
N ASP A 6 17.48 -1.79 8.14
CA ASP A 6 17.98 -1.48 6.81
C ASP A 6 16.87 -1.55 5.73
N TYR A 7 16.09 -2.64 5.67
CA TYR A 7 15.03 -2.79 4.68
C TYR A 7 13.94 -1.70 4.75
N PHE A 8 13.41 -1.43 5.94
CA PHE A 8 12.34 -0.43 6.08
C PHE A 8 12.85 0.99 5.87
N SER A 9 14.09 1.28 6.27
CA SER A 9 14.74 2.56 6.05
C SER A 9 14.98 2.82 4.57
N LEU A 10 15.58 1.88 3.85
CA LEU A 10 15.81 1.96 2.40
C LEU A 10 14.49 2.08 1.63
N ARG A 11 13.47 1.30 2.02
CA ARG A 11 12.14 1.42 1.42
C ARG A 11 11.52 2.80 1.63
N ASN A 12 11.65 3.37 2.84
CA ASN A 12 11.11 4.68 3.13
C ASN A 12 11.86 5.78 2.39
N GLU A 13 13.19 5.69 2.28
CA GLU A 13 14.01 6.59 1.49
C GLU A 13 13.55 6.59 0.02
N HIS A 14 13.56 5.43 -0.62
CA HIS A 14 13.06 5.29 -2.00
C HIS A 14 11.61 5.77 -2.17
N THR A 15 10.76 5.57 -1.15
CA THR A 15 9.36 6.05 -1.18
C THR A 15 9.31 7.59 -1.12
N ASN A 16 10.18 8.23 -0.34
CA ASN A 16 10.26 9.68 -0.26
C ASN A 16 10.79 10.28 -1.57
N ASP A 17 11.85 9.70 -2.15
CA ASP A 17 12.35 10.12 -3.47
C ASP A 17 11.23 10.09 -4.54
N LYS A 18 10.41 9.02 -4.48
CA LYS A 18 9.28 8.90 -5.40
C LYS A 18 8.17 9.91 -5.15
N ILE A 19 7.96 10.33 -3.89
CA ILE A 19 7.04 11.42 -3.57
C ILE A 19 7.56 12.73 -4.16
N ASP A 20 8.86 13.02 -3.99
CA ASP A 20 9.48 14.25 -4.50
C ASP A 20 9.39 14.33 -6.04
N GLU A 21 9.62 13.21 -6.74
CA GLU A 21 9.36 13.15 -8.20
C GLU A 21 7.91 13.46 -8.55
N LEU A 22 6.94 12.92 -7.79
CA LEU A 22 5.51 13.13 -8.06
C LEU A 22 5.04 14.54 -7.70
N LEU A 23 5.69 15.21 -6.75
CA LEU A 23 5.37 16.60 -6.40
C LEU A 23 5.61 17.56 -7.58
N ALA A 24 6.54 17.25 -8.47
CA ALA A 24 6.75 18.02 -9.70
C ALA A 24 5.56 17.96 -10.68
N ASP A 25 4.74 16.90 -10.59
CA ASP A 25 3.52 16.72 -11.40
C ASP A 25 2.26 17.30 -10.72
N LEU A 26 2.41 17.96 -9.56
CA LEU A 26 1.32 18.52 -8.77
C LEU A 26 1.39 20.06 -8.72
N PRO A 27 0.26 20.75 -8.46
CA PRO A 27 0.29 22.18 -8.20
C PRO A 27 1.24 22.52 -7.04
N TYR A 28 1.96 23.63 -7.15
CA TYR A 28 2.98 24.02 -6.19
C TYR A 28 2.51 24.02 -4.73
N PHE A 29 1.28 24.45 -4.47
CA PHE A 29 0.72 24.48 -3.11
C PHE A 29 0.59 23.08 -2.46
N CYS A 30 0.60 22.00 -3.25
CA CYS A 30 0.55 20.64 -2.70
C CYS A 30 1.79 20.32 -1.84
N ALA A 31 2.93 20.96 -2.08
CA ALA A 31 4.12 20.78 -1.26
C ALA A 31 3.85 21.07 0.22
N ASP A 32 3.12 22.15 0.52
CA ASP A 32 2.76 22.52 1.90
C ASP A 32 1.95 21.40 2.58
N PHE A 33 0.99 20.82 1.87
CA PHE A 33 0.22 19.68 2.38
C PHE A 33 1.13 18.49 2.69
N PHE A 34 2.01 18.09 1.77
CA PHE A 34 2.87 16.92 1.97
C PHE A 34 3.89 17.12 3.09
N TYR A 35 4.46 18.33 3.24
CA TYR A 35 5.33 18.67 4.37
C TYR A 35 4.55 18.68 5.69
N GLY A 36 3.35 19.26 5.71
CA GLY A 36 2.54 19.35 6.92
C GLY A 36 2.06 18.02 7.47
N ILE A 37 1.85 17.01 6.60
CA ILE A 37 1.44 15.67 7.04
C ILE A 37 2.61 14.70 7.24
N ALA A 38 3.86 15.11 6.98
CA ALA A 38 5.02 14.22 6.98
C ALA A 38 5.23 13.50 8.31
N ASN A 39 5.03 14.20 9.43
CA ASN A 39 5.23 13.64 10.77
C ASN A 39 4.06 12.78 11.28
N ASN A 40 2.89 12.86 10.63
CA ASN A 40 1.66 12.21 11.10
C ASN A 40 1.20 11.08 10.19
N THR A 41 1.90 10.85 9.07
CA THR A 41 1.53 9.82 8.08
C THR A 41 2.76 9.03 7.62
N SER A 42 2.57 7.74 7.34
CA SER A 42 3.66 6.93 6.78
C SER A 42 4.03 7.40 5.36
N ALA A 43 5.28 7.21 4.97
CA ALA A 43 5.76 7.50 3.61
C ALA A 43 4.87 6.85 2.53
N LEU A 44 4.48 5.59 2.72
CA LEU A 44 3.60 4.88 1.79
C LEU A 44 2.19 5.51 1.70
N THR A 45 1.65 6.05 2.78
CA THR A 45 0.38 6.78 2.75
C THR A 45 0.51 8.06 1.93
N ARG A 46 1.58 8.82 2.15
CA ARG A 46 1.88 10.03 1.37
C ARG A 46 2.06 9.71 -0.11
N LEU A 47 2.80 8.66 -0.44
CA LEU A 47 2.97 8.21 -1.83
C LEU A 47 1.63 7.90 -2.50
N ASN A 48 0.73 7.19 -1.82
CA ASN A 48 -0.62 6.93 -2.34
C ASN A 48 -1.41 8.24 -2.53
N TYR A 49 -1.29 9.19 -1.61
CA TYR A 49 -1.92 10.51 -1.77
C TYR A 49 -1.36 11.25 -2.99
N ALA A 50 -0.04 11.21 -3.21
CA ALA A 50 0.56 11.85 -4.38
C ALA A 50 0.02 11.27 -5.70
N TYR A 51 -0.05 9.94 -5.83
CA TYR A 51 -0.65 9.29 -6.99
C TYR A 51 -2.12 9.67 -7.19
N ASP A 52 -2.91 9.70 -6.11
CA ASP A 52 -4.34 10.00 -6.20
C ASP A 52 -4.58 11.47 -6.56
N LEU A 53 -3.85 12.39 -5.94
CA LEU A 53 -3.95 13.82 -6.22
C LEU A 53 -3.46 14.15 -7.63
N ARG A 54 -2.42 13.47 -8.14
CA ARG A 54 -1.99 13.63 -9.53
C ARG A 54 -3.13 13.35 -10.51
N ILE A 55 -3.87 12.24 -10.30
CA ILE A 55 -5.03 11.92 -11.16
C ILE A 55 -6.11 13.00 -11.04
N PHE A 56 -6.34 13.51 -9.83
CA PHE A 56 -7.33 14.57 -9.60
C PHE A 56 -6.96 15.87 -10.30
N PHE A 57 -5.73 16.35 -10.17
CA PHE A 57 -5.28 17.59 -10.81
C PHE A 57 -5.13 17.43 -12.33
N THR A 58 -4.74 16.27 -12.84
CA THR A 58 -4.79 15.97 -14.28
C THR A 58 -6.21 16.11 -14.83
N TYR A 59 -7.21 15.53 -14.14
CA TYR A 59 -8.61 15.70 -14.51
C TYR A 59 -9.04 17.17 -14.47
N LEU A 60 -8.69 17.91 -13.42
CA LEU A 60 -9.01 19.34 -13.33
C LEU A 60 -8.34 20.14 -14.46
N SER A 61 -7.11 19.82 -14.82
CA SER A 61 -6.40 20.45 -15.95
C SER A 61 -7.16 20.25 -17.26
N GLU A 62 -7.67 19.05 -17.51
CA GLU A 62 -8.44 18.73 -18.72
C GLU A 62 -9.76 19.54 -18.80
N ILE A 63 -10.50 19.67 -17.70
CA ILE A 63 -11.82 20.34 -17.71
C ILE A 63 -11.74 21.86 -17.59
N LYS A 64 -10.76 22.38 -16.84
CA LYS A 64 -10.56 23.82 -16.63
C LYS A 64 -9.69 24.47 -17.72
N LYS A 65 -8.97 23.66 -18.51
CA LYS A 65 -8.00 24.13 -19.51
C LYS A 65 -6.87 24.98 -18.90
N ILE A 66 -6.47 24.63 -17.69
CA ILE A 66 -5.38 25.27 -16.95
C ILE A 66 -4.28 24.20 -16.76
N PRO A 67 -3.03 24.46 -17.15
CA PRO A 67 -1.91 23.58 -16.84
C PRO A 67 -1.78 23.33 -15.33
N VAL A 68 -1.35 22.13 -14.93
CA VAL A 68 -1.28 21.78 -13.50
C VAL A 68 -0.35 22.72 -12.73
N GLU A 69 0.76 23.09 -13.33
CA GLU A 69 1.77 24.01 -12.78
C GLU A 69 1.27 25.44 -12.57
N GLU A 70 0.23 25.85 -13.30
CA GLU A 70 -0.39 27.18 -13.19
C GLU A 70 -1.56 27.21 -12.19
N MET A 71 -1.94 26.05 -11.63
CA MET A 71 -3.04 25.97 -10.66
C MET A 71 -2.61 26.60 -9.32
N SER A 72 -3.35 27.59 -8.87
CA SER A 72 -3.16 28.21 -7.56
C SER A 72 -4.11 27.60 -6.51
N LEU A 73 -3.81 27.83 -5.24
CA LEU A 73 -4.63 27.34 -4.12
C LEU A 73 -6.08 27.85 -4.18
N SER A 74 -6.33 29.04 -4.75
CA SER A 74 -7.68 29.60 -4.91
C SER A 74 -8.60 28.69 -5.73
N LEU A 75 -8.05 27.82 -6.59
CA LEU A 75 -8.82 26.83 -7.33
C LEU A 75 -9.64 25.94 -6.38
N LEU A 76 -9.11 25.61 -5.20
CA LEU A 76 -9.82 24.77 -4.23
C LEU A 76 -11.07 25.46 -3.65
N ASP A 77 -11.04 26.81 -3.54
CA ASP A 77 -12.21 27.60 -3.13
C ASP A 77 -13.27 27.76 -4.23
N GLU A 78 -12.85 27.66 -5.49
CA GLU A 78 -13.76 27.75 -6.65
C GLU A 78 -14.50 26.44 -6.90
N LEU A 79 -13.93 25.30 -6.50
CA LEU A 79 -14.53 23.99 -6.69
C LEU A 79 -15.73 23.79 -5.76
N LYS A 80 -16.76 23.15 -6.29
CA LYS A 80 -17.95 22.74 -5.55
C LYS A 80 -17.92 21.22 -5.29
N ALA A 81 -18.70 20.76 -4.35
CA ALA A 81 -18.84 19.33 -4.07
C ALA A 81 -19.17 18.52 -5.34
N VAL A 82 -20.05 19.06 -6.20
CA VAL A 82 -20.45 18.41 -7.47
C VAL A 82 -19.27 18.23 -8.44
N ASP A 83 -18.22 19.04 -8.38
CA ASP A 83 -17.06 18.88 -9.26
C ASP A 83 -16.21 17.68 -8.85
N ILE A 84 -16.11 17.41 -7.54
CA ILE A 84 -15.46 16.22 -7.01
C ILE A 84 -16.33 14.98 -7.27
N GLU A 85 -17.66 15.08 -7.18
CA GLU A 85 -18.56 13.98 -7.56
C GLU A 85 -18.44 13.63 -9.05
N ARG A 86 -18.30 14.63 -9.93
CA ARG A 86 -18.00 14.42 -11.35
C ARG A 86 -16.67 13.72 -11.56
N PHE A 87 -15.64 14.09 -10.79
CA PHE A 87 -14.36 13.38 -10.80
C PHE A 87 -14.53 11.91 -10.40
N LEU A 88 -15.27 11.61 -9.33
CA LEU A 88 -15.51 10.22 -8.92
C LEU A 88 -16.25 9.42 -10.01
N ASN A 89 -17.16 10.05 -10.75
CA ASN A 89 -17.83 9.42 -11.89
C ASN A 89 -16.87 9.22 -13.06
N TYR A 90 -16.02 10.20 -13.39
CA TYR A 90 -14.98 10.11 -14.41
C TYR A 90 -14.06 8.91 -14.18
N LEU A 91 -13.72 8.57 -12.93
CA LEU A 91 -12.90 7.43 -12.58
C LEU A 91 -13.48 6.06 -12.97
N SER A 92 -14.75 5.97 -13.31
CA SER A 92 -15.36 4.72 -13.81
C SER A 92 -14.76 4.30 -15.15
N ASN A 93 -14.33 5.27 -15.97
CA ASN A 93 -13.67 5.01 -17.26
C ASN A 93 -12.84 6.25 -17.64
N TYR A 94 -11.56 6.24 -17.32
CA TYR A 94 -10.67 7.37 -17.56
C TYR A 94 -9.41 6.97 -18.32
N LYS A 95 -8.68 7.97 -18.81
CA LYS A 95 -7.40 7.77 -19.45
C LYS A 95 -6.28 8.37 -18.60
N LEU A 96 -5.18 7.65 -18.48
CA LEU A 96 -3.95 8.15 -17.87
C LEU A 96 -2.76 7.70 -18.71
N ASN A 97 -1.93 8.63 -19.15
CA ASN A 97 -0.79 8.36 -20.04
C ASN A 97 -1.18 7.52 -21.28
N GLY A 98 -2.32 7.86 -21.91
CA GLY A 98 -2.85 7.17 -23.09
C GLY A 98 -3.52 5.81 -22.83
N LYS A 99 -3.42 5.25 -21.61
CA LYS A 99 -4.05 3.97 -21.24
C LYS A 99 -5.46 4.20 -20.68
N LYS A 100 -6.41 3.38 -21.15
CA LYS A 100 -7.76 3.33 -20.55
C LYS A 100 -7.71 2.58 -19.23
N LEU A 101 -8.24 3.17 -18.20
CA LEU A 101 -8.29 2.65 -16.84
C LEU A 101 -9.71 2.75 -16.29
N SER A 102 -10.03 1.90 -15.33
CA SER A 102 -11.27 1.97 -14.55
C SER A 102 -10.96 1.84 -13.07
N CYS A 103 -11.77 2.48 -12.24
CA CYS A 103 -11.63 2.44 -10.80
C CYS A 103 -12.93 1.90 -10.18
N ASN A 104 -12.81 0.87 -9.36
CA ASN A 104 -13.92 0.34 -8.58
C ASN A 104 -14.24 1.25 -7.37
N GLU A 105 -15.31 0.93 -6.65
CA GLU A 105 -15.78 1.72 -5.49
C GLU A 105 -14.71 1.90 -4.41
N ARG A 106 -13.92 0.86 -4.11
CA ARG A 106 -12.82 0.95 -3.14
C ARG A 106 -11.72 1.91 -3.61
N GLY A 107 -11.39 1.85 -4.90
CA GLY A 107 -10.43 2.77 -5.50
C GLY A 107 -10.92 4.21 -5.51
N LYS A 108 -12.22 4.45 -5.80
CA LYS A 108 -12.85 5.78 -5.72
C LYS A 108 -12.86 6.30 -4.28
N ALA A 109 -13.24 5.45 -3.32
CA ALA A 109 -13.24 5.81 -1.90
C ALA A 109 -11.85 6.21 -1.41
N ARG A 110 -10.78 5.50 -1.84
CA ARG A 110 -9.40 5.84 -1.50
C ARG A 110 -9.01 7.20 -2.08
N LYS A 111 -9.33 7.48 -3.34
CA LYS A 111 -9.04 8.78 -3.98
C LYS A 111 -9.80 9.92 -3.32
N LEU A 112 -11.05 9.70 -2.96
CA LEU A 112 -11.82 10.68 -2.19
C LEU A 112 -11.18 10.93 -0.81
N ALA A 113 -10.64 9.91 -0.15
CA ALA A 113 -9.95 10.07 1.12
C ALA A 113 -8.69 10.94 0.99
N SER A 114 -7.93 10.80 -0.11
CA SER A 114 -6.77 11.67 -0.40
C SER A 114 -7.18 13.12 -0.61
N ILE A 115 -8.25 13.37 -1.38
CA ILE A 115 -8.79 14.72 -1.61
C ILE A 115 -9.30 15.32 -0.29
N ARG A 116 -10.03 14.54 0.51
CA ARG A 116 -10.51 14.99 1.84
C ARG A 116 -9.37 15.33 2.79
N ALA A 117 -8.27 14.56 2.77
CA ALA A 117 -7.10 14.84 3.59
C ALA A 117 -6.46 16.18 3.21
N MET A 118 -6.31 16.44 1.91
CA MET A 118 -5.78 17.70 1.39
C MET A 118 -6.69 18.90 1.74
N TYR A 119 -8.00 18.81 1.48
CA TYR A 119 -8.95 19.86 1.82
C TYR A 119 -8.99 20.13 3.33
N ARG A 120 -8.98 19.09 4.15
CA ARG A 120 -8.94 19.24 5.60
C ARG A 120 -7.67 19.92 6.08
N TYR A 121 -6.52 19.61 5.48
CA TYR A 121 -5.26 20.25 5.81
C TYR A 121 -5.35 21.77 5.55
N PHE A 122 -5.67 22.19 4.34
CA PHE A 122 -5.73 23.60 3.98
C PHE A 122 -6.81 24.36 4.74
N PHE A 123 -7.96 23.74 4.99
CA PHE A 123 -9.03 24.34 5.78
C PHE A 123 -8.63 24.55 7.24
N ASN A 124 -7.98 23.56 7.88
CA ASN A 124 -7.52 23.67 9.26
C ASN A 124 -6.37 24.66 9.46
N HIS A 125 -5.70 25.08 8.38
CA HIS A 125 -4.66 26.10 8.40
C HIS A 125 -5.16 27.44 7.87
N ASP A 126 -6.47 27.64 7.76
CA ASP A 126 -7.13 28.87 7.29
C ASP A 126 -6.67 29.32 5.89
N MET A 127 -6.15 28.40 5.07
CA MET A 127 -5.65 28.66 3.73
C MET A 127 -6.75 28.62 2.65
N ILE A 128 -7.89 28.00 2.94
CA ILE A 128 -9.10 27.96 2.12
C ILE A 128 -10.34 28.25 2.95
N LYS A 129 -11.38 28.79 2.32
CA LYS A 129 -12.62 29.27 2.98
C LYS A 129 -13.56 28.14 3.38
N ALA A 130 -13.55 27.01 2.65
CA ALA A 130 -14.50 25.92 2.87
C ALA A 130 -13.90 24.54 2.53
N ASN A 131 -14.22 23.56 3.36
CA ASN A 131 -13.90 22.15 3.08
C ASN A 131 -15.07 21.49 2.32
N VAL A 132 -15.13 21.69 1.00
CA VAL A 132 -16.22 21.14 0.16
C VAL A 132 -16.12 19.60 0.05
N ALA A 133 -14.93 19.02 0.18
CA ALA A 133 -14.73 17.58 0.09
C ALA A 133 -15.37 16.81 1.27
N SER A 134 -15.61 17.46 2.40
CA SER A 134 -16.29 16.86 3.56
C SER A 134 -17.77 16.56 3.31
N LYS A 135 -18.39 17.25 2.33
CA LYS A 135 -19.83 17.15 2.02
C LYS A 135 -20.18 15.98 1.11
N ILE A 136 -19.19 15.28 0.57
CA ILE A 136 -19.39 14.22 -0.42
C ILE A 136 -19.47 12.88 0.31
N ASP A 137 -20.46 12.08 -0.02
CA ASP A 137 -20.57 10.73 0.55
C ASP A 137 -19.49 9.79 0.01
N THR A 138 -19.05 8.90 0.86
CA THR A 138 -18.12 7.84 0.43
C THR A 138 -18.88 6.83 -0.45
N PRO A 139 -18.34 6.43 -1.61
CA PRO A 139 -18.95 5.39 -2.43
C PRO A 139 -19.29 4.15 -1.60
N LYS A 140 -20.49 3.62 -1.79
CA LYS A 140 -20.95 2.43 -1.07
C LYS A 140 -20.06 1.24 -1.44
N LEU A 141 -19.42 0.67 -0.42
CA LEU A 141 -18.54 -0.48 -0.60
C LEU A 141 -19.37 -1.76 -0.49
N HIS A 142 -19.28 -2.60 -1.51
CA HIS A 142 -19.83 -3.96 -1.44
C HIS A 142 -18.81 -4.87 -0.77
N GLU A 143 -19.25 -5.63 0.21
CA GLU A 143 -18.43 -6.67 0.82
C GLU A 143 -18.18 -7.76 -0.24
N LYS A 144 -16.92 -8.17 -0.35
CA LYS A 144 -16.57 -9.35 -1.14
C LYS A 144 -16.56 -10.54 -0.21
N GLU A 145 -17.08 -11.64 -0.70
CA GLU A 145 -16.93 -12.92 -0.03
C GLU A 145 -15.45 -13.20 0.24
N ILE A 146 -15.15 -13.59 1.47
CA ILE A 146 -13.78 -13.93 1.86
C ILE A 146 -13.54 -15.38 1.44
N ILE A 147 -12.75 -15.57 0.39
CA ILE A 147 -12.27 -16.90 0.00
C ILE A 147 -11.28 -17.36 1.06
N ARG A 148 -11.54 -18.50 1.66
CA ARG A 148 -10.67 -19.15 2.67
C ARG A 148 -10.20 -20.47 2.09
N LEU A 149 -8.96 -20.81 2.38
CA LEU A 149 -8.45 -22.15 2.13
C LEU A 149 -9.01 -23.09 3.20
N ASP A 150 -9.42 -24.28 2.81
CA ASP A 150 -9.71 -25.36 3.75
C ASP A 150 -8.43 -26.16 4.08
N GLY A 151 -8.56 -27.16 4.97
CA GLY A 151 -7.40 -27.94 5.42
C GLY A 151 -6.73 -28.70 4.29
N ASP A 152 -7.50 -29.28 3.40
CA ASP A 152 -6.99 -30.07 2.27
C ASP A 152 -6.28 -29.18 1.25
N GLU A 153 -6.80 -27.98 1.01
CA GLU A 153 -6.18 -26.98 0.13
C GLU A 153 -4.85 -26.46 0.71
N VAL A 154 -4.77 -26.27 2.03
CA VAL A 154 -3.53 -25.89 2.72
C VAL A 154 -2.47 -26.97 2.56
N GLU A 155 -2.83 -28.24 2.80
CA GLU A 155 -1.92 -29.38 2.64
C GLU A 155 -1.44 -29.49 1.18
N GLN A 156 -2.33 -29.34 0.21
CA GLN A 156 -1.98 -29.36 -1.21
C GLN A 156 -0.98 -28.25 -1.58
N ILE A 157 -1.15 -27.04 -1.05
CA ILE A 157 -0.23 -25.92 -1.32
C ILE A 157 1.16 -26.21 -0.75
N LEU A 158 1.25 -26.72 0.47
CA LEU A 158 2.53 -27.08 1.09
C LEU A 158 3.21 -28.22 0.33
N ASN A 159 2.48 -29.28 0.01
CA ASN A 159 3.00 -30.41 -0.78
C ASN A 159 3.47 -29.99 -2.17
N LEU A 160 2.78 -29.04 -2.84
CA LEU A 160 3.21 -28.49 -4.12
C LEU A 160 4.50 -27.67 -3.99
N ALA A 161 4.66 -26.93 -2.89
CA ALA A 161 5.87 -26.17 -2.64
C ALA A 161 7.11 -27.05 -2.45
N GLU A 162 6.95 -28.23 -1.85
CA GLU A 162 8.01 -29.22 -1.65
C GLU A 162 8.25 -30.12 -2.86
N SER A 163 7.25 -30.33 -3.72
CA SER A 163 7.27 -31.35 -4.77
C SER A 163 8.25 -31.00 -5.89
N ASP A 164 9.15 -31.93 -6.19
CA ASP A 164 10.03 -31.85 -7.35
C ASP A 164 9.28 -31.99 -8.70
N ALA A 165 8.02 -32.47 -8.70
CA ALA A 165 7.25 -32.77 -9.89
C ALA A 165 6.33 -31.63 -10.37
N ALA A 166 6.28 -30.50 -9.66
CA ALA A 166 5.33 -29.42 -9.93
C ALA A 166 5.59 -28.66 -11.25
N PHE A 167 6.82 -28.73 -11.78
CA PHE A 167 7.24 -27.94 -12.93
C PHE A 167 8.11 -28.77 -13.89
N SER A 168 8.46 -28.20 -15.05
CA SER A 168 9.35 -28.83 -16.03
C SER A 168 10.37 -27.84 -16.59
N GLY A 169 11.51 -28.37 -17.07
CA GLY A 169 12.56 -27.58 -17.72
C GLY A 169 13.19 -26.50 -16.81
N LYS A 170 13.39 -25.30 -17.32
CA LYS A 170 14.03 -24.20 -16.58
C LYS A 170 13.26 -23.79 -15.31
N LYS A 171 11.94 -23.94 -15.34
CA LYS A 171 11.10 -23.63 -14.15
C LYS A 171 11.35 -24.61 -13.02
N GLN A 172 11.56 -25.90 -13.34
CA GLN A 172 11.92 -26.92 -12.37
C GLN A 172 13.26 -26.63 -11.70
N ALA A 173 14.28 -26.28 -12.46
CA ALA A 173 15.60 -25.95 -11.89
C ALA A 173 15.54 -24.72 -10.95
N TYR A 174 14.71 -23.73 -11.26
CA TYR A 174 14.48 -22.58 -10.40
C TYR A 174 13.70 -22.94 -9.14
N HIS A 175 12.64 -23.72 -9.29
CA HIS A 175 11.84 -24.22 -8.16
C HIS A 175 12.71 -25.04 -7.19
N ASN A 176 13.47 -26.02 -7.68
CA ASN A 176 14.33 -26.84 -6.83
C ASN A 176 15.34 -26.03 -6.00
N LYS A 177 15.78 -24.88 -6.54
CA LYS A 177 16.68 -23.98 -5.82
C LYS A 177 15.99 -23.23 -4.68
N LEU A 178 14.68 -22.97 -4.80
CA LEU A 178 13.94 -22.08 -3.91
C LEU A 178 12.92 -22.81 -3.03
N ARG A 179 12.64 -24.10 -3.30
CA ARG A 179 11.55 -24.85 -2.66
C ARG A 179 11.59 -24.82 -1.13
N VAL A 180 12.75 -25.03 -0.53
CA VAL A 180 12.92 -25.06 0.93
C VAL A 180 12.56 -23.68 1.53
N ARG A 181 13.04 -22.62 0.92
CA ARG A 181 12.69 -21.25 1.32
C ARG A 181 11.19 -20.98 1.15
N ASP A 182 10.63 -21.37 0.01
CA ASP A 182 9.23 -21.08 -0.32
C ASP A 182 8.29 -21.90 0.60
N HIS A 183 8.67 -23.14 0.93
CA HIS A 183 7.98 -23.95 1.92
C HIS A 183 8.04 -23.32 3.32
N ALA A 184 9.21 -22.89 3.79
CA ALA A 184 9.35 -22.20 5.08
C ALA A 184 8.52 -20.91 5.16
N ILE A 185 8.48 -20.11 4.08
CA ILE A 185 7.65 -18.90 3.98
C ILE A 185 6.16 -19.25 4.09
N LEU A 186 5.68 -20.24 3.34
CA LEU A 186 4.28 -20.65 3.35
C LEU A 186 3.87 -21.22 4.71
N SER A 187 4.70 -22.10 5.30
CA SER A 187 4.47 -22.65 6.64
C SER A 187 4.37 -21.55 7.69
N LEU A 188 5.25 -20.55 7.65
CA LEU A 188 5.21 -19.42 8.58
C LEU A 188 3.93 -18.58 8.39
N PHE A 189 3.50 -18.32 7.14
CA PHE A 189 2.24 -17.62 6.87
C PHE A 189 1.02 -18.38 7.39
N LEU A 190 0.93 -19.66 7.09
CA LEU A 190 -0.22 -20.50 7.43
C LEU A 190 -0.28 -20.76 8.93
N GLY A 191 0.86 -21.00 9.56
CA GLY A 191 0.93 -21.31 10.99
C GLY A 191 0.78 -20.11 11.92
N THR A 192 1.03 -18.87 11.43
CA THR A 192 1.08 -17.68 12.32
C THR A 192 0.18 -16.53 11.90
N GLY A 193 -0.32 -16.52 10.67
CA GLY A 193 -1.09 -15.42 10.11
C GLY A 193 -0.32 -14.09 9.98
N ILE A 194 1.02 -14.15 9.93
CA ILE A 194 1.88 -12.99 9.77
C ILE A 194 1.59 -12.26 8.45
N ARG A 195 1.70 -10.94 8.42
CA ARG A 195 1.55 -10.17 7.19
C ARG A 195 2.83 -10.22 6.35
N ILE A 196 2.69 -10.15 5.02
CA ILE A 196 3.85 -10.13 4.11
C ILE A 196 4.86 -9.02 4.46
N SER A 197 4.37 -7.84 4.86
CA SER A 197 5.23 -6.72 5.26
C SER A 197 5.97 -6.98 6.59
N GLU A 198 5.42 -7.80 7.46
CA GLU A 198 6.04 -8.21 8.72
C GLU A 198 7.09 -9.29 8.43
N LEU A 199 6.78 -10.27 7.57
CA LEU A 199 7.70 -11.33 7.16
C LEU A 199 8.98 -10.76 6.50
N VAL A 200 8.83 -9.84 5.53
CA VAL A 200 9.98 -9.25 4.83
C VAL A 200 10.93 -8.48 5.76
N GLY A 201 10.43 -8.05 6.91
CA GLY A 201 11.23 -7.35 7.92
C GLY A 201 11.85 -8.25 8.99
N LEU A 202 11.66 -9.58 8.91
CA LEU A 202 12.23 -10.51 9.88
C LEU A 202 13.72 -10.77 9.61
N ASN A 203 14.46 -10.94 10.69
CA ASN A 203 15.82 -11.44 10.70
C ASN A 203 15.88 -12.72 11.54
N VAL A 204 16.92 -13.51 11.35
CA VAL A 204 17.15 -14.75 12.13
C VAL A 204 17.16 -14.46 13.64
N ASP A 205 17.74 -13.32 14.03
CA ASP A 205 17.81 -12.88 15.44
C ASP A 205 16.44 -12.52 16.05
N ASP A 206 15.39 -12.42 15.25
CA ASP A 206 14.04 -12.17 15.77
C ASP A 206 13.34 -13.45 16.25
N PHE A 207 13.91 -14.63 15.94
CA PHE A 207 13.39 -15.94 16.33
C PHE A 207 14.02 -16.47 17.61
N ASP A 208 13.17 -17.02 18.46
CA ASP A 208 13.51 -17.82 19.65
C ASP A 208 13.00 -19.24 19.41
N PHE A 209 13.89 -20.10 18.92
CA PHE A 209 13.54 -21.49 18.59
C PHE A 209 13.37 -22.37 19.82
N ASP A 210 13.91 -21.98 20.98
CA ASP A 210 13.72 -22.71 22.24
C ASP A 210 12.27 -22.57 22.75
N ASN A 211 11.70 -21.39 22.56
CA ASN A 211 10.33 -21.07 22.97
C ASN A 211 9.33 -21.06 21.81
N ASN A 212 9.71 -21.51 20.61
CA ASN A 212 8.87 -21.52 19.42
C ASN A 212 8.19 -20.17 19.17
N SER A 213 8.94 -19.08 19.27
CA SER A 213 8.41 -17.72 19.17
C SER A 213 9.30 -16.81 18.35
N PHE A 214 8.73 -15.69 17.91
CA PHE A 214 9.48 -14.65 17.19
C PHE A 214 8.83 -13.28 17.39
N VAL A 215 9.60 -12.24 17.17
CA VAL A 215 9.17 -10.85 17.37
C VAL A 215 8.92 -10.18 16.03
N VAL A 216 7.70 -9.66 15.82
CA VAL A 216 7.36 -8.86 14.66
C VAL A 216 7.15 -7.39 15.02
N THR A 217 7.51 -6.50 14.12
CA THR A 217 7.17 -5.08 14.23
C THR A 217 5.92 -4.80 13.42
N ARG A 218 4.81 -4.50 14.10
CA ARG A 218 3.52 -4.21 13.49
C ARG A 218 3.43 -2.77 13.00
N LYS A 219 2.37 -2.47 12.26
CA LYS A 219 2.06 -1.10 11.82
C LYS A 219 2.03 -0.15 13.03
N GLY A 220 2.77 0.95 12.95
CA GLY A 220 2.93 1.91 14.04
C GLY A 220 4.13 1.66 14.95
N GLY A 221 5.00 0.67 14.63
CA GLY A 221 6.24 0.40 15.35
C GLY A 221 6.09 -0.50 16.58
N ASN A 222 4.88 -0.96 16.88
CA ASN A 222 4.64 -1.85 18.03
C ASN A 222 5.24 -3.23 17.79
N ARG A 223 6.06 -3.71 18.72
CA ARG A 223 6.61 -5.06 18.72
C ARG A 223 5.63 -6.04 19.38
N THR A 224 5.42 -7.19 18.74
CA THR A 224 4.52 -8.23 19.21
C THR A 224 5.22 -9.58 19.08
N ILE A 225 5.11 -10.42 20.12
CA ILE A 225 5.58 -11.80 20.07
C ILE A 225 4.49 -12.64 19.42
N LEU A 226 4.86 -13.47 18.46
CA LEU A 226 4.05 -14.51 17.85
C LEU A 226 4.68 -15.86 18.14
N TYR A 227 3.85 -16.91 18.15
CA TYR A 227 4.27 -18.28 18.39
C TYR A 227 4.01 -19.13 17.15
N PHE A 228 4.82 -20.16 16.94
CA PHE A 228 4.68 -21.13 15.87
C PHE A 228 4.72 -22.56 16.43
N ASN A 229 4.18 -23.51 15.66
CA ASN A 229 4.21 -24.93 16.00
C ASN A 229 5.50 -25.59 15.52
N ASP A 230 5.66 -26.88 15.87
CA ASP A 230 6.87 -27.64 15.52
C ASP A 230 7.03 -27.82 14.01
N GLU A 231 5.92 -27.94 13.24
CA GLU A 231 5.97 -28.04 11.76
C GLU A 231 6.59 -26.79 11.13
N VAL A 232 6.23 -25.61 11.62
CA VAL A 232 6.84 -24.33 11.18
C VAL A 232 8.29 -24.26 11.59
N LYS A 233 8.62 -24.74 12.81
CA LYS A 233 10.00 -24.82 13.30
C LYS A 233 10.87 -25.67 12.38
N ASP A 234 10.41 -26.86 12.03
CA ASP A 234 11.14 -27.79 11.17
C ASP A 234 11.37 -27.19 9.78
N ALA A 235 10.35 -26.57 9.18
CA ALA A 235 10.45 -25.89 7.91
C ALA A 235 11.46 -24.72 7.93
N LEU A 236 11.53 -23.97 9.04
CA LEU A 236 12.49 -22.88 9.21
C LEU A 236 13.91 -23.43 9.38
N TYR A 237 14.11 -24.51 10.15
CA TYR A 237 15.42 -25.12 10.32
C TYR A 237 15.99 -25.73 9.03
N GLU A 238 15.12 -26.30 8.18
CA GLU A 238 15.55 -26.83 6.89
C GLU A 238 16.08 -25.71 5.96
N TRP A 239 15.51 -24.51 6.09
CA TRP A 239 15.91 -23.36 5.25
C TRP A 239 17.14 -22.62 5.78
N LEU A 240 17.34 -22.52 7.10
CA LEU A 240 18.45 -21.78 7.74
C LEU A 240 19.77 -22.52 7.67
#